data_70e330ef76afb693ea0053e904f52bc8
#
_entry.id   70e330ef76afb693ea0053e904f52bc8
#
_cell.length_a   1.000
_cell.length_b   1.000
_cell.length_c   1.000
_cell.angle_alpha   90.00
_cell.angle_beta   90.00
_cell.angle_gamma   90.00
#
_symmetry.space_group_name_H-M   'P 1'
#
loop_
_entity.id
_entity.type
_entity.pdbx_description
1 polymer ?
#
loop_
_entity_poly.entity_id
_entity_poly.type
_entity_poly.pdbx_seq_one_letter_code
_entity_poly.pdbx_strand_id
1 'polypeptide(L)'
;MATLLHLDSAVFPQGSTSREVTAAFVAEWREQHPGGQVVYRDLAANPVPHLDASAAAAGSEDALRGELTAELVGADAVLIGAPMYNFSIPSTLKAWLDQVIIVGHTAGPEGAVAGTPITVVASRGGSYAPGTPREGFEFVQNYLEKVLTGMLGAEVDFIVPELTLAHSKPEMAELIPLADASRTQAFADAAAKAKTLAARFAA
;
A
#
# COMPACT_ATOMS: atom_id res chain seq x y z
N MET A 1 -14.25 8.48 -15.79
CA MET A 1 -12.76 8.62 -15.69
C MET A 1 -12.35 7.96 -14.38
N ALA A 2 -11.41 7.01 -14.43
CA ALA A 2 -11.00 6.28 -13.22
C ALA A 2 -10.04 7.10 -12.35
N THR A 3 -10.18 7.00 -11.03
CA THR A 3 -9.35 7.65 -10.01
C THR A 3 -8.55 6.60 -9.25
N LEU A 4 -7.22 6.75 -9.23
CA LEU A 4 -6.30 5.95 -8.43
C LEU A 4 -5.85 6.78 -7.22
N LEU A 5 -6.09 6.30 -6.00
CA LEU A 5 -5.44 6.82 -4.81
C LEU A 5 -4.10 6.10 -4.62
N HIS A 6 -3.00 6.85 -4.67
CA HIS A 6 -1.64 6.32 -4.50
C HIS A 6 -1.01 6.85 -3.22
N LEU A 7 -0.68 5.94 -2.31
CA LEU A 7 -0.06 6.22 -1.01
C LEU A 7 1.35 5.64 -0.97
N ASP A 8 2.35 6.48 -0.71
CA ASP A 8 3.71 6.03 -0.38
C ASP A 8 4.01 6.30 1.08
N SER A 9 4.56 5.29 1.78
CA SER A 9 4.88 5.39 3.21
C SER A 9 6.36 5.13 3.54
N ALA A 10 7.20 4.92 2.52
CA ALA A 10 8.63 4.73 2.72
C ALA A 10 9.30 6.02 3.21
N VAL A 11 10.08 5.92 4.31
CA VAL A 11 10.78 7.09 4.91
C VAL A 11 11.90 7.63 4.04
N PHE A 12 12.47 6.80 3.17
CA PHE A 12 13.53 7.24 2.24
C PHE A 12 12.91 7.62 0.89
N PRO A 13 13.15 8.86 0.41
CA PRO A 13 12.59 9.31 -0.87
C PRO A 13 13.28 8.67 -2.08
N GLN A 14 14.50 8.17 -1.89
CA GLN A 14 15.32 7.52 -2.94
C GLN A 14 15.77 6.14 -2.47
N GLY A 15 15.98 5.21 -3.43
CA GLY A 15 16.45 3.85 -3.15
C GLY A 15 15.42 2.99 -2.42
N SER A 16 14.14 3.36 -2.45
CA SER A 16 13.05 2.58 -1.87
C SER A 16 12.40 1.69 -2.93
N THR A 17 12.55 0.38 -2.77
CA THR A 17 11.96 -0.59 -3.68
C THR A 17 10.44 -0.47 -3.77
N SER A 18 9.73 -0.20 -2.67
CA SER A 18 8.27 -0.01 -2.72
C SER A 18 7.90 1.19 -3.60
N ARG A 19 8.58 2.34 -3.46
CA ARG A 19 8.34 3.53 -4.29
C ARG A 19 8.62 3.29 -5.77
N GLU A 20 9.69 2.56 -6.09
CA GLU A 20 10.03 2.24 -7.47
C GLU A 20 8.99 1.34 -8.13
N VAL A 21 8.49 0.34 -7.41
CA VAL A 21 7.44 -0.57 -7.90
C VAL A 21 6.08 0.14 -7.98
N THR A 22 5.71 0.98 -7.00
CA THR A 22 4.48 1.79 -7.10
C THR A 22 4.55 2.79 -8.25
N ALA A 23 5.71 3.41 -8.50
CA ALA A 23 5.90 4.29 -9.66
C ALA A 23 5.72 3.56 -11.00
N ALA A 24 6.21 2.32 -11.12
CA ALA A 24 6.00 1.50 -12.31
C ALA A 24 4.53 1.14 -12.51
N PHE A 25 3.82 0.81 -11.44
CA PHE A 25 2.37 0.60 -11.48
C PHE A 25 1.62 1.85 -11.98
N VAL A 26 1.94 3.03 -11.42
CA VAL A 26 1.30 4.30 -11.81
C VAL A 26 1.61 4.67 -13.26
N ALA A 27 2.83 4.41 -13.74
CA ALA A 27 3.18 4.65 -15.15
C ALA A 27 2.28 3.85 -16.07
N GLU A 28 2.14 2.54 -15.83
CA GLU A 28 1.26 1.67 -16.60
C GLU A 28 -0.21 2.06 -16.48
N TRP A 29 -0.69 2.40 -15.26
CA TRP A 29 -2.06 2.88 -15.04
C TRP A 29 -2.37 4.11 -15.91
N ARG A 30 -1.44 5.08 -15.98
CA ARG A 30 -1.61 6.29 -16.80
C ARG A 30 -1.62 6.02 -18.30
N GLU A 31 -0.87 5.00 -18.75
CA GLU A 31 -0.91 4.57 -20.16
C GLU A 31 -2.29 4.01 -20.53
N GLN A 32 -2.90 3.25 -19.63
CA GLN A 32 -4.23 2.67 -19.83
C GLN A 32 -5.37 3.68 -19.63
N HIS A 33 -5.17 4.70 -18.79
CA HIS A 33 -6.13 5.77 -18.50
C HIS A 33 -5.53 7.16 -18.71
N PRO A 34 -5.31 7.62 -19.96
CA PRO A 34 -4.69 8.93 -20.23
C PRO A 34 -5.48 10.12 -19.65
N GLY A 35 -6.80 9.95 -19.44
CA GLY A 35 -7.68 10.93 -18.80
C GLY A 35 -7.97 10.64 -17.33
N GLY A 36 -7.42 9.58 -16.77
CA GLY A 36 -7.62 9.19 -15.36
C GLY A 36 -6.91 10.12 -14.39
N GLN A 37 -7.42 10.19 -13.16
CA GLN A 37 -6.82 10.94 -12.08
C GLN A 37 -5.96 10.05 -11.20
N VAL A 38 -4.81 10.57 -10.74
CA VAL A 38 -4.01 9.96 -9.67
C VAL A 38 -3.94 10.95 -8.52
N VAL A 39 -4.60 10.62 -7.41
CA VAL A 39 -4.48 11.33 -6.14
C VAL A 39 -3.29 10.75 -5.40
N TYR A 40 -2.25 11.55 -5.18
CA TYR A 40 -0.99 11.07 -4.58
C TYR A 40 -0.78 11.65 -3.19
N ARG A 41 -0.47 10.78 -2.22
CA ARG A 41 -0.02 11.16 -0.88
C ARG A 41 1.31 10.49 -0.55
N ASP A 42 2.32 11.30 -0.24
CA ASP A 42 3.57 10.86 0.39
C ASP A 42 3.42 11.02 1.91
N LEU A 43 3.14 9.92 2.59
CA LEU A 43 2.91 9.90 4.04
C LEU A 43 4.19 10.12 4.86
N ALA A 44 5.37 9.99 4.25
CA ALA A 44 6.63 10.30 4.90
C ALA A 44 7.00 11.78 4.75
N ALA A 45 6.76 12.39 3.59
CA ALA A 45 7.00 13.81 3.36
C ALA A 45 5.94 14.69 4.04
N ASN A 46 4.67 14.24 4.05
CA ASN A 46 3.54 14.94 4.65
C ASN A 46 2.82 14.02 5.64
N PRO A 47 3.37 13.79 6.84
CA PRO A 47 2.82 12.84 7.80
C PRO A 47 1.43 13.26 8.28
N VAL A 48 0.53 12.29 8.29
CA VAL A 48 -0.78 12.44 8.92
C VAL A 48 -0.58 12.38 10.44
N PRO A 49 -1.20 13.28 11.25
CA PRO A 49 -1.09 13.23 12.70
C PRO A 49 -1.71 11.95 13.26
N HIS A 50 -1.22 11.52 14.41
CA HIS A 50 -1.84 10.42 15.14
C HIS A 50 -3.29 10.78 15.50
N LEU A 51 -4.17 9.77 15.49
CA LEU A 51 -5.55 9.92 15.91
C LEU A 51 -5.61 10.33 17.39
N ASP A 52 -6.26 11.44 17.68
CA ASP A 52 -6.54 11.89 19.02
C ASP A 52 -8.02 11.66 19.42
N ALA A 53 -8.33 11.88 20.70
CA ALA A 53 -9.67 11.64 21.22
C ALA A 53 -10.74 12.56 20.60
N SER A 54 -10.37 13.79 20.21
CA SER A 54 -11.30 14.76 19.61
C SER A 54 -11.67 14.32 18.19
N ALA A 55 -10.65 14.02 17.35
CA ALA A 55 -10.85 13.51 16.01
C ALA A 55 -11.59 12.16 16.01
N ALA A 56 -11.26 11.26 16.95
CA ALA A 56 -11.95 9.98 17.09
C ALA A 56 -13.44 10.17 17.41
N ALA A 57 -13.78 11.11 18.28
CA ALA A 57 -15.17 11.39 18.65
C ALA A 57 -15.96 12.08 17.52
N ALA A 58 -15.32 12.97 16.76
CA ALA A 58 -15.94 13.67 15.63
C ALA A 58 -16.16 12.76 14.40
N GLY A 59 -15.42 11.66 14.28
CA GLY A 59 -15.55 10.76 13.14
C GLY A 59 -15.28 11.47 11.80
N SER A 60 -16.16 11.32 10.82
CA SER A 60 -16.05 11.96 9.51
C SER A 60 -16.31 13.47 9.52
N GLU A 61 -16.82 14.01 10.61
CA GLU A 61 -17.01 15.47 10.79
C GLU A 61 -15.70 16.19 11.14
N ASP A 62 -14.65 15.47 11.56
CA ASP A 62 -13.30 16.01 11.66
C ASP A 62 -12.78 16.38 10.26
N ALA A 63 -12.26 17.60 10.10
CA ALA A 63 -11.87 18.11 8.79
C ALA A 63 -10.82 17.25 8.07
N LEU A 64 -9.80 16.77 8.80
CA LEU A 64 -8.75 15.93 8.23
C LEU A 64 -9.27 14.54 7.91
N ARG A 65 -10.01 13.92 8.83
CA ARG A 65 -10.60 12.60 8.61
C ARG A 65 -11.60 12.64 7.45
N GLY A 66 -12.40 13.69 7.37
CA GLY A 66 -13.31 13.93 6.25
C GLY A 66 -12.60 14.03 4.91
N GLU A 67 -11.49 14.79 4.83
CA GLU A 67 -10.66 14.87 3.63
C GLU A 67 -10.09 13.51 3.23
N LEU A 68 -9.42 12.80 4.16
CA LEU A 68 -8.76 11.52 3.89
C LEU A 68 -9.75 10.41 3.51
N THR A 69 -10.92 10.39 4.16
CA THR A 69 -11.97 9.42 3.82
C THR A 69 -12.64 9.74 2.49
N ALA A 70 -12.82 11.02 2.14
CA ALA A 70 -13.35 11.41 0.83
C ALA A 70 -12.42 10.97 -0.31
N GLU A 71 -11.11 11.09 -0.15
CA GLU A 71 -10.13 10.57 -1.13
C GLU A 71 -10.22 9.05 -1.28
N LEU A 72 -10.30 8.33 -0.15
CA LEU A 72 -10.40 6.87 -0.15
C LEU A 72 -11.71 6.38 -0.79
N VAL A 73 -12.83 6.97 -0.43
CA VAL A 73 -14.16 6.61 -0.95
C VAL A 73 -14.32 7.01 -2.41
N GLY A 74 -13.70 8.14 -2.82
CA GLY A 74 -13.74 8.62 -4.20
C GLY A 74 -12.80 7.89 -5.17
N ALA A 75 -11.98 6.97 -4.68
CA ALA A 75 -11.05 6.21 -5.50
C ALA A 75 -11.70 4.94 -6.07
N ASP A 76 -11.54 4.71 -7.39
CA ASP A 76 -11.93 3.46 -8.04
C ASP A 76 -10.94 2.32 -7.73
N ALA A 77 -9.68 2.66 -7.44
CA ALA A 77 -8.65 1.74 -7.00
C ALA A 77 -7.66 2.43 -6.06
N VAL A 78 -6.99 1.65 -5.19
CA VAL A 78 -5.98 2.15 -4.26
C VAL A 78 -4.66 1.39 -4.45
N LEU A 79 -3.55 2.13 -4.44
CA LEU A 79 -2.19 1.61 -4.46
C LEU A 79 -1.44 2.05 -3.21
N ILE A 80 -0.87 1.11 -2.46
CA ILE A 80 -0.18 1.40 -1.21
C ILE A 80 1.26 0.87 -1.27
N GLY A 81 2.25 1.76 -1.16
CA GLY A 81 3.64 1.40 -0.91
C GLY A 81 3.86 1.22 0.60
N ALA A 82 4.04 -0.02 1.06
CA ALA A 82 4.17 -0.42 2.46
C ALA A 82 5.47 -1.19 2.72
N PRO A 83 6.64 -0.52 2.82
CA PRO A 83 7.86 -1.23 3.19
C PRO A 83 7.78 -1.75 4.62
N MET A 84 8.43 -2.90 4.87
CA MET A 84 8.53 -3.44 6.21
C MET A 84 9.57 -2.68 7.04
N TYR A 85 9.15 -2.10 8.15
CA TYR A 85 10.02 -1.56 9.18
C TYR A 85 9.75 -2.24 10.52
N ASN A 86 10.81 -2.75 11.18
CA ASN A 86 10.66 -3.45 12.46
C ASN A 86 9.58 -4.55 12.42
N PHE A 87 9.58 -5.35 11.33
CA PHE A 87 8.64 -6.45 11.06
C PHE A 87 7.20 -6.04 10.74
N SER A 88 6.85 -4.75 10.74
CA SER A 88 5.49 -4.28 10.53
C SER A 88 5.44 -3.12 9.52
N ILE A 89 4.27 -2.52 9.36
CA ILE A 89 4.03 -1.36 8.50
C ILE A 89 4.70 -0.10 9.05
N PRO A 90 5.02 0.89 8.20
CA PRO A 90 5.47 2.20 8.67
C PRO A 90 4.45 2.87 9.58
N SER A 91 4.91 3.55 10.64
CA SER A 91 4.05 4.28 11.58
C SER A 91 3.19 5.36 10.89
N THR A 92 3.71 5.97 9.82
CA THR A 92 2.97 6.94 9.00
C THR A 92 1.79 6.31 8.27
N LEU A 93 1.94 5.08 7.77
CA LEU A 93 0.82 4.32 7.18
C LEU A 93 -0.20 3.93 8.24
N LYS A 94 0.27 3.52 9.44
CA LYS A 94 -0.63 3.22 10.56
C LYS A 94 -1.43 4.44 10.97
N ALA A 95 -0.81 5.62 11.05
CA ALA A 95 -1.51 6.87 11.37
C ALA A 95 -2.59 7.20 10.33
N TRP A 96 -2.30 7.02 9.03
CA TRP A 96 -3.30 7.19 7.96
C TRP A 96 -4.47 6.20 8.12
N LEU A 97 -4.20 4.91 8.33
CA LEU A 97 -5.24 3.90 8.56
C LEU A 97 -6.15 4.25 9.74
N ASP A 98 -5.57 4.74 10.85
CA ASP A 98 -6.33 5.13 12.03
C ASP A 98 -7.27 6.33 11.77
N GLN A 99 -6.89 7.21 10.84
CA GLN A 99 -7.75 8.33 10.44
C GLN A 99 -8.89 7.88 9.53
N VAL A 100 -8.62 7.01 8.56
CA VAL A 100 -9.63 6.66 7.53
C VAL A 100 -10.55 5.51 7.93
N ILE A 101 -10.19 4.71 8.92
CA ILE A 101 -11.06 3.63 9.41
C ILE A 101 -12.08 4.21 10.37
N ILE A 102 -13.32 4.39 9.90
CA ILE A 102 -14.44 4.95 10.65
C ILE A 102 -15.59 3.96 10.59
N VAL A 103 -15.92 3.35 11.72
CA VAL A 103 -17.02 2.39 11.82
C VAL A 103 -18.35 3.06 11.45
N GLY A 104 -19.12 2.43 10.59
CA GLY A 104 -20.39 2.95 10.08
C GLY A 104 -20.23 3.97 8.92
N HIS A 105 -19.00 4.24 8.47
CA HIS A 105 -18.73 5.09 7.31
C HIS A 105 -17.85 4.36 6.28
N THR A 106 -16.55 4.23 6.53
CA THR A 106 -15.62 3.50 5.64
C THR A 106 -15.49 2.02 6.02
N ALA A 107 -15.73 1.68 7.28
CA ALA A 107 -15.60 0.33 7.83
C ALA A 107 -16.95 -0.24 8.28
N GLY A 108 -17.09 -1.55 8.14
CA GLY A 108 -18.29 -2.32 8.49
C GLY A 108 -18.95 -2.97 7.26
N PRO A 109 -20.06 -3.72 7.47
CA PRO A 109 -20.69 -4.50 6.40
C PRO A 109 -21.19 -3.69 5.20
N GLU A 110 -21.54 -2.43 5.41
CA GLU A 110 -22.00 -1.48 4.39
C GLU A 110 -21.01 -0.31 4.22
N GLY A 111 -19.74 -0.54 4.57
CA GLY A 111 -18.70 0.50 4.46
C GLY A 111 -18.50 0.95 3.01
N ALA A 112 -18.32 2.26 2.82
CA ALA A 112 -18.20 2.86 1.49
C ALA A 112 -16.98 2.40 0.67
N VAL A 113 -16.06 1.64 1.28
CA VAL A 113 -14.84 1.09 0.65
C VAL A 113 -15.01 -0.39 0.27
N ALA A 114 -16.16 -1.00 0.59
CA ALA A 114 -16.39 -2.42 0.31
C ALA A 114 -16.27 -2.73 -1.19
N GLY A 115 -15.48 -3.75 -1.54
CA GLY A 115 -15.24 -4.17 -2.92
C GLY A 115 -14.23 -3.29 -3.70
N THR A 116 -13.70 -2.20 -3.09
CA THR A 116 -12.65 -1.40 -3.74
C THR A 116 -11.36 -2.21 -3.87
N PRO A 117 -10.77 -2.34 -5.07
CA PRO A 117 -9.52 -3.04 -5.24
C PRO A 117 -8.34 -2.24 -4.67
N ILE A 118 -7.56 -2.89 -3.80
CA ILE A 118 -6.36 -2.31 -3.17
C ILE A 118 -5.15 -3.18 -3.51
N THR A 119 -4.15 -2.60 -4.18
CA THR A 119 -2.85 -3.25 -4.40
C THR A 119 -1.85 -2.73 -3.38
N VAL A 120 -1.21 -3.63 -2.64
CA VAL A 120 -0.18 -3.30 -1.66
C VAL A 120 1.19 -3.78 -2.14
N VAL A 121 2.15 -2.87 -2.25
CA VAL A 121 3.56 -3.20 -2.50
C VAL A 121 4.28 -3.31 -1.16
N ALA A 122 4.37 -4.54 -0.64
CA ALA A 122 4.92 -4.87 0.68
C ALA A 122 6.40 -5.28 0.58
N SER A 123 7.30 -4.30 0.34
CA SER A 123 8.73 -4.58 0.22
C SER A 123 9.38 -4.92 1.55
N ARG A 124 10.35 -5.85 1.56
CA ARG A 124 11.02 -6.30 2.76
C ARG A 124 12.51 -6.66 2.54
N GLY A 125 13.34 -6.33 3.54
CA GLY A 125 14.80 -6.44 3.45
C GLY A 125 15.33 -7.88 3.41
N GLY A 126 14.60 -8.83 4.01
CA GLY A 126 14.92 -10.26 4.06
C GLY A 126 13.83 -11.11 3.43
N SER A 127 13.92 -12.44 3.63
CA SER A 127 12.85 -13.39 3.36
C SER A 127 12.22 -13.87 4.67
N TYR A 128 10.90 -14.06 4.65
CA TYR A 128 10.09 -14.47 5.79
C TYR A 128 9.25 -15.72 5.46
N ALA A 129 9.61 -16.40 4.37
CA ALA A 129 8.96 -17.62 3.92
C ALA A 129 9.19 -18.78 4.92
N PRO A 130 8.33 -19.82 4.90
CA PRO A 130 8.57 -21.04 5.67
C PRO A 130 9.97 -21.60 5.47
N GLY A 131 10.62 -22.02 6.56
CA GLY A 131 12.00 -22.54 6.56
C GLY A 131 13.10 -21.47 6.58
N THR A 132 12.76 -20.18 6.55
CA THR A 132 13.76 -19.11 6.72
C THR A 132 13.98 -18.78 8.20
N PRO A 133 15.14 -18.17 8.59
CA PRO A 133 15.42 -17.81 9.98
C PRO A 133 14.44 -16.81 10.58
N ARG A 134 13.63 -16.14 9.74
CA ARG A 134 12.63 -15.14 10.17
C ARG A 134 11.20 -15.55 9.85
N GLU A 135 10.96 -16.84 9.65
CA GLU A 135 9.62 -17.39 9.58
C GLU A 135 8.80 -16.96 10.83
N GLY A 136 7.56 -16.51 10.62
CA GLY A 136 6.67 -16.02 11.68
C GLY A 136 6.87 -14.57 12.11
N PHE A 137 7.85 -13.83 11.56
CA PHE A 137 8.06 -12.41 11.84
C PHE A 137 7.46 -11.47 10.76
N GLU A 138 6.59 -11.99 9.92
CA GLU A 138 5.91 -11.20 8.88
C GLU A 138 4.59 -10.65 9.43
N PHE A 139 4.54 -9.33 9.71
CA PHE A 139 3.37 -8.63 10.24
C PHE A 139 2.89 -7.49 9.33
N VAL A 140 3.37 -7.40 8.08
CA VAL A 140 2.88 -6.40 7.12
C VAL A 140 1.68 -6.95 6.36
N GLN A 141 1.85 -8.08 5.63
CA GLN A 141 0.78 -8.69 4.85
C GLN A 141 -0.36 -9.15 5.76
N ASN A 142 -0.02 -9.92 6.81
CA ASN A 142 -1.01 -10.43 7.75
C ASN A 142 -1.85 -9.33 8.39
N TYR A 143 -1.23 -8.21 8.76
CA TYR A 143 -1.93 -7.08 9.35
C TYR A 143 -2.80 -6.36 8.31
N LEU A 144 -2.21 -5.96 7.16
CA LEU A 144 -2.93 -5.20 6.13
C LEU A 144 -4.07 -6.02 5.51
N GLU A 145 -3.88 -7.31 5.28
CA GLU A 145 -4.96 -8.19 4.82
C GLU A 145 -6.15 -8.13 5.78
N LYS A 146 -5.92 -8.34 7.10
CA LYS A 146 -7.01 -8.33 8.09
C LYS A 146 -7.68 -6.97 8.22
N VAL A 147 -6.93 -5.88 8.16
CA VAL A 147 -7.49 -4.53 8.28
C VAL A 147 -8.26 -4.14 7.01
N LEU A 148 -7.65 -4.32 5.84
CA LEU A 148 -8.24 -3.86 4.58
C LEU A 148 -9.41 -4.75 4.14
N THR A 149 -9.31 -6.08 4.29
CA THR A 149 -10.43 -6.97 3.96
C THR A 149 -11.44 -7.06 5.09
N GLY A 150 -10.98 -7.24 6.33
CA GLY A 150 -11.85 -7.53 7.49
C GLY A 150 -12.58 -6.30 8.02
N MET A 151 -11.98 -5.11 7.95
CA MET A 151 -12.63 -3.88 8.43
C MET A 151 -13.22 -3.05 7.30
N LEU A 152 -12.49 -2.86 6.18
CA LEU A 152 -12.94 -2.04 5.06
C LEU A 152 -13.71 -2.83 4.00
N GLY A 153 -13.68 -4.16 4.01
CA GLY A 153 -14.33 -5.00 3.01
C GLY A 153 -13.70 -4.91 1.61
N ALA A 154 -12.46 -4.41 1.51
CA ALA A 154 -11.76 -4.21 0.24
C ALA A 154 -11.27 -5.53 -0.39
N GLU A 155 -11.08 -5.53 -1.72
CA GLU A 155 -10.40 -6.60 -2.45
C GLU A 155 -8.89 -6.33 -2.43
N VAL A 156 -8.10 -7.15 -1.72
CA VAL A 156 -6.68 -6.87 -1.49
C VAL A 156 -5.77 -7.83 -2.23
N ASP A 157 -4.80 -7.27 -2.95
CA ASP A 157 -3.73 -7.98 -3.62
C ASP A 157 -2.37 -7.47 -3.14
N PHE A 158 -1.36 -8.37 -3.09
CA PHE A 158 -0.01 -8.03 -2.67
C PHE A 158 1.01 -8.25 -3.78
N ILE A 159 1.96 -7.29 -3.88
CA ILE A 159 3.22 -7.43 -4.62
C ILE A 159 4.32 -7.38 -3.57
N VAL A 160 5.16 -8.41 -3.50
CA VAL A 160 6.09 -8.61 -2.38
C VAL A 160 7.53 -8.71 -2.85
N PRO A 161 8.22 -7.59 -3.12
CA PRO A 161 9.65 -7.64 -3.38
C PRO A 161 10.41 -7.94 -2.08
N GLU A 162 11.13 -9.07 -2.07
CA GLU A 162 11.93 -9.54 -0.94
C GLU A 162 13.41 -9.29 -1.13
N LEU A 163 14.19 -9.50 -0.07
CA LEU A 163 15.65 -9.45 -0.06
C LEU A 163 16.22 -8.09 -0.51
N THR A 164 15.47 -7.01 -0.32
CA THR A 164 15.85 -5.68 -0.83
C THR A 164 17.14 -5.13 -0.21
N LEU A 165 17.64 -5.73 0.88
CA LEU A 165 18.92 -5.39 1.50
C LEU A 165 20.11 -6.18 0.94
N ALA A 166 19.92 -7.16 0.05
CA ALA A 166 20.98 -8.06 -0.40
C ALA A 166 22.19 -7.33 -1.02
N HIS A 167 21.92 -6.28 -1.82
CA HIS A 167 22.98 -5.48 -2.43
C HIS A 167 23.73 -4.55 -1.46
N SER A 168 23.18 -4.29 -0.27
CA SER A 168 23.76 -3.38 0.72
C SER A 168 24.37 -4.09 1.93
N LYS A 169 24.13 -5.42 2.06
CA LYS A 169 24.56 -6.21 3.20
C LYS A 169 25.52 -7.32 2.75
N PRO A 170 26.82 -7.24 3.10
CA PRO A 170 27.81 -8.27 2.69
C PRO A 170 27.41 -9.70 3.08
N GLU A 171 26.78 -9.87 4.24
CA GLU A 171 26.27 -11.15 4.73
C GLU A 171 25.13 -11.76 3.90
N MET A 172 24.56 -10.97 2.97
CA MET A 172 23.50 -11.42 2.06
C MET A 172 23.98 -11.56 0.61
N ALA A 173 25.28 -11.45 0.34
CA ALA A 173 25.81 -11.45 -1.03
C ALA A 173 25.40 -12.69 -1.87
N GLU A 174 25.30 -13.86 -1.26
CA GLU A 174 24.85 -15.09 -1.93
C GLU A 174 23.36 -15.05 -2.33
N LEU A 175 22.59 -14.15 -1.74
CA LEU A 175 21.16 -13.97 -2.02
C LEU A 175 20.87 -12.95 -3.12
N ILE A 176 21.88 -12.27 -3.65
CA ILE A 176 21.72 -11.25 -4.71
C ILE A 176 20.95 -11.78 -5.93
N PRO A 177 21.24 -12.98 -6.48
CA PRO A 177 20.46 -13.48 -7.61
C PRO A 177 18.97 -13.66 -7.31
N LEU A 178 18.63 -14.06 -6.08
CA LEU A 178 17.23 -14.19 -5.64
C LEU A 178 16.58 -12.81 -5.43
N ALA A 179 17.32 -11.86 -4.91
CA ALA A 179 16.85 -10.47 -4.76
C ALA A 179 16.53 -9.83 -6.13
N ASP A 180 17.42 -10.03 -7.12
CA ASP A 180 17.22 -9.51 -8.48
C ASP A 180 16.02 -10.18 -9.18
N ALA A 181 15.86 -11.49 -9.01
CA ALA A 181 14.69 -12.21 -9.51
C ALA A 181 13.39 -11.69 -8.84
N SER A 182 13.38 -11.54 -7.51
CA SER A 182 12.24 -11.00 -6.76
C SER A 182 11.88 -9.57 -7.20
N ARG A 183 12.89 -8.72 -7.39
CA ARG A 183 12.70 -7.36 -7.89
C ARG A 183 12.09 -7.37 -9.31
N THR A 184 12.66 -8.16 -10.22
CA THR A 184 12.18 -8.27 -11.62
C THR A 184 10.72 -8.73 -11.64
N GLN A 185 10.37 -9.74 -10.86
CA GLN A 185 9.00 -10.24 -10.74
C GLN A 185 8.06 -9.15 -10.21
N ALA A 186 8.46 -8.40 -9.18
CA ALA A 186 7.62 -7.34 -8.61
C ALA A 186 7.28 -6.23 -9.63
N PHE A 187 8.22 -5.86 -10.50
CA PHE A 187 7.93 -4.91 -11.59
C PHE A 187 6.98 -5.50 -12.64
N ALA A 188 7.17 -6.77 -13.01
CA ALA A 188 6.28 -7.45 -13.94
C ALA A 188 4.85 -7.56 -13.36
N ASP A 189 4.73 -7.91 -12.08
CA ASP A 189 3.44 -8.00 -11.38
C ASP A 189 2.77 -6.63 -11.29
N ALA A 190 3.52 -5.56 -11.03
CA ALA A 190 3.00 -4.20 -10.96
C ALA A 190 2.39 -3.78 -12.31
N ALA A 191 3.10 -3.99 -13.40
CA ALA A 191 2.58 -3.69 -14.74
C ALA A 191 1.34 -4.54 -15.08
N ALA A 192 1.37 -5.84 -14.81
CA ALA A 192 0.26 -6.73 -15.11
C ALA A 192 -0.99 -6.38 -14.28
N LYS A 193 -0.84 -6.10 -12.97
CA LYS A 193 -1.95 -5.69 -12.10
C LYS A 193 -2.53 -4.34 -12.51
N ALA A 194 -1.68 -3.36 -12.84
CA ALA A 194 -2.14 -2.05 -13.32
C ALA A 194 -3.01 -2.20 -14.58
N LYS A 195 -2.59 -3.01 -15.57
CA LYS A 195 -3.38 -3.31 -16.77
C LYS A 195 -4.72 -3.98 -16.44
N THR A 196 -4.67 -4.99 -15.59
CA THR A 196 -5.87 -5.74 -15.21
C THR A 196 -6.89 -4.84 -14.50
N LEU A 197 -6.43 -4.01 -13.57
CA LEU A 197 -7.31 -3.07 -12.87
C LEU A 197 -7.83 -1.98 -13.80
N ALA A 198 -6.96 -1.42 -14.65
CA ALA A 198 -7.37 -0.43 -15.61
C ALA A 198 -8.49 -0.94 -16.54
N ALA A 199 -8.40 -2.19 -16.98
CA ALA A 199 -9.42 -2.81 -17.81
C ALA A 199 -10.80 -2.92 -17.12
N ARG A 200 -10.85 -3.01 -15.78
CA ARG A 200 -12.12 -3.03 -15.02
C ARG A 200 -12.89 -1.69 -15.12
N PHE A 201 -12.18 -0.59 -15.37
CA PHE A 201 -12.72 0.78 -15.40
C PHE A 201 -12.69 1.41 -16.80
N ALA A 202 -12.35 0.64 -17.82
CA ALA A 202 -12.44 1.04 -19.22
C ALA A 202 -13.90 0.98 -19.65
N ALA A 203 -14.60 2.13 -19.59
CA ALA A 203 -15.95 2.31 -20.09
C ALA A 203 -15.96 3.20 -21.32
#